data_12b084449986ffa47b72873b4cea6cb8
#
_entry.id   12b084449986ffa47b72873b4cea6cb8
#
_cell.length_a   1.000
_cell.length_b   1.000
_cell.length_c   1.000
_cell.angle_alpha   90.00
_cell.angle_beta   90.00
_cell.angle_gamma   90.00
#
_symmetry.space_group_name_H-M   'P 1'
#
loop_
_entity.id
_entity.type
_entity.pdbx_description
1 polymer ?
#
loop_
_entity_poly.entity_id
_entity_poly.type
_entity_poly.pdbx_seq_one_letter_code
_entity_poly.pdbx_strand_id
1 'polypeptide(L)'
;MSNELNIEVYSKDWCPYCKKAKAFLKSKGLKFKEIDINQGDNYEVMQERTGNKTVPQIIINNQSLGGYDDIINLEKTGDFNQLIGREVKDLSTKEWELVILGAGPAALNAALYAARKGIDLLLLTKDIGGQVITTNEIDNYLGKSETTGAELIYDFWDHIAKYEVETVIGEEAVEIGDQEGKKVIETDTDKQYLTESVIIATGAQKRHLGMKQEYVLTGKGVHYCASCDAFLYKGQPVAVVGGGNSGLEAAIDLANIGCEVDLIEVQDKLMGDEYLQDRVAAKEKITVHTSTTVDQIIGEDKLESVVIKNVDDESTQELDINGLFIEIGLVANSDFVGEMLERNRAKEIIINERNETGVEGIWAAGDVTNIIDKQIITSAAEGAKAALRVNQYLG
;
A
#
# COMPACT_ATOMS: atom_id res chain seq x y z
N MET A 1 17.66 -33.81 -11.73
CA MET A 1 18.58 -32.69 -11.45
C MET A 1 17.77 -31.42 -11.67
N SER A 2 17.35 -30.76 -10.62
CA SER A 2 16.65 -29.46 -10.74
C SER A 2 17.69 -28.47 -11.27
N ASN A 3 17.55 -28.02 -12.51
CA ASN A 3 18.31 -26.87 -12.97
C ASN A 3 18.01 -25.70 -12.06
N GLU A 4 18.97 -25.29 -11.25
CA GLU A 4 18.86 -24.11 -10.42
C GLU A 4 18.68 -22.91 -11.35
N LEU A 5 17.55 -22.20 -11.21
CA LEU A 5 17.25 -21.04 -12.05
C LEU A 5 18.24 -19.92 -11.72
N ASN A 6 18.91 -19.39 -12.73
CA ASN A 6 19.72 -18.18 -12.58
C ASN A 6 18.82 -16.96 -12.77
N ILE A 7 18.50 -16.27 -11.67
CA ILE A 7 17.62 -15.10 -11.68
C ILE A 7 18.42 -13.88 -11.24
N GLU A 8 18.42 -12.84 -12.07
CA GLU A 8 19.06 -11.55 -11.81
C GLU A 8 18.00 -10.44 -11.85
N VAL A 9 18.05 -9.55 -10.87
CA VAL A 9 17.15 -8.40 -10.77
C VAL A 9 17.99 -7.13 -10.71
N TYR A 10 17.95 -6.34 -11.76
CA TYR A 10 18.52 -5.00 -11.77
C TYR A 10 17.56 -4.05 -11.07
N SER A 11 18.02 -3.36 -10.05
CA SER A 11 17.16 -2.59 -9.14
C SER A 11 17.82 -1.32 -8.61
N LYS A 12 17.03 -0.53 -7.89
CA LYS A 12 17.44 0.57 -7.00
C LYS A 12 16.70 0.41 -5.67
N ASP A 13 17.32 0.73 -4.55
CA ASP A 13 16.75 0.54 -3.21
C ASP A 13 15.42 1.29 -2.99
N TRP A 14 15.33 2.53 -3.48
CA TRP A 14 14.16 3.38 -3.31
C TRP A 14 13.02 3.10 -4.32
N CYS A 15 13.23 2.24 -5.31
CA CYS A 15 12.28 2.01 -6.41
C CYS A 15 11.09 1.15 -5.95
N PRO A 16 9.85 1.66 -5.93
CA PRO A 16 8.66 0.91 -5.50
C PRO A 16 8.40 -0.35 -6.34
N TYR A 17 8.54 -0.25 -7.66
CA TYR A 17 8.36 -1.38 -8.57
C TYR A 17 9.42 -2.46 -8.37
N CYS A 18 10.66 -2.06 -8.01
CA CYS A 18 11.73 -3.00 -7.68
C CYS A 18 11.40 -3.79 -6.41
N LYS A 19 10.86 -3.12 -5.38
CA LYS A 19 10.40 -3.76 -4.15
C LYS A 19 9.27 -4.76 -4.43
N LYS A 20 8.28 -4.38 -5.25
CA LYS A 20 7.19 -5.27 -5.67
C LYS A 20 7.67 -6.47 -6.48
N ALA A 21 8.59 -6.28 -7.42
CA ALA A 21 9.16 -7.38 -8.21
C ALA A 21 9.92 -8.39 -7.33
N LYS A 22 10.73 -7.90 -6.40
CA LYS A 22 11.43 -8.73 -5.42
C LYS A 22 10.46 -9.50 -4.51
N ALA A 23 9.37 -8.85 -4.07
CA ALA A 23 8.33 -9.50 -3.29
C ALA A 23 7.64 -10.62 -4.06
N PHE A 24 7.29 -10.38 -5.32
CA PHE A 24 6.71 -11.38 -6.20
C PHE A 24 7.64 -12.60 -6.37
N LEU A 25 8.91 -12.39 -6.67
CA LEU A 25 9.87 -13.50 -6.80
C LEU A 25 10.02 -14.29 -5.50
N LYS A 26 10.11 -13.59 -4.36
CA LYS A 26 10.16 -14.23 -3.04
C LYS A 26 8.88 -15.01 -2.71
N SER A 27 7.69 -14.49 -3.06
CA SER A 27 6.43 -15.20 -2.85
C SER A 27 6.36 -16.52 -3.61
N LYS A 28 7.05 -16.58 -4.74
CA LYS A 28 7.25 -17.81 -5.50
C LYS A 28 8.41 -18.69 -4.95
N GLY A 29 9.01 -18.33 -3.81
CA GLY A 29 10.13 -19.07 -3.23
C GLY A 29 11.40 -19.06 -4.11
N LEU A 30 11.53 -18.07 -5.00
CA LEU A 30 12.64 -17.98 -5.93
C LEU A 30 13.79 -17.17 -5.32
N LYS A 31 15.01 -17.72 -5.40
CA LYS A 31 16.23 -17.00 -5.06
C LYS A 31 16.72 -16.23 -6.29
N PHE A 32 17.19 -15.02 -6.07
CA PHE A 32 17.71 -14.15 -7.13
C PHE A 32 18.93 -13.38 -6.66
N LYS A 33 19.76 -12.95 -7.61
CA LYS A 33 20.85 -12.02 -7.40
C LYS A 33 20.33 -10.62 -7.68
N GLU A 34 20.36 -9.74 -6.68
CA GLU A 34 20.09 -8.33 -6.87
C GLU A 34 21.33 -7.60 -7.37
N ILE A 35 21.16 -6.72 -8.36
CA ILE A 35 22.20 -5.92 -8.99
C ILE A 35 21.77 -4.46 -8.91
N ASP A 36 22.45 -3.69 -8.05
CA ASP A 36 22.21 -2.25 -7.92
C ASP A 36 22.79 -1.52 -9.13
N ILE A 37 21.92 -0.85 -9.88
CA ILE A 37 22.30 -0.13 -11.10
C ILE A 37 23.08 1.16 -10.83
N ASN A 38 23.17 1.62 -9.58
CA ASN A 38 23.99 2.78 -9.22
C ASN A 38 25.47 2.41 -8.98
N GLN A 39 25.82 1.11 -9.05
CA GLN A 39 27.18 0.63 -8.80
C GLN A 39 27.90 0.29 -10.12
N GLY A 40 29.08 0.91 -10.32
CA GLY A 40 29.94 0.63 -11.47
C GLY A 40 29.25 0.91 -12.81
N ASP A 41 29.36 -0.06 -13.75
CA ASP A 41 28.76 -0.04 -15.08
C ASP A 41 27.45 -0.86 -15.18
N ASN A 42 26.84 -1.18 -14.02
CA ASN A 42 25.66 -2.05 -13.97
C ASN A 42 24.46 -1.49 -14.77
N TYR A 43 24.33 -0.15 -14.87
CA TYR A 43 23.26 0.46 -15.64
C TYR A 43 23.45 0.24 -17.14
N GLU A 44 24.66 0.45 -17.66
CA GLU A 44 25.02 0.20 -19.05
C GLU A 44 24.88 -1.29 -19.41
N VAL A 45 25.37 -2.16 -18.54
CA VAL A 45 25.23 -3.63 -18.71
C VAL A 45 23.74 -4.04 -18.73
N MET A 46 22.91 -3.45 -17.86
CA MET A 46 21.47 -3.70 -17.89
C MET A 46 20.88 -3.29 -19.26
N GLN A 47 21.21 -2.08 -19.75
CA GLN A 47 20.70 -1.59 -21.03
C GLN A 47 21.13 -2.48 -22.21
N GLU A 48 22.38 -2.93 -22.25
CA GLU A 48 22.89 -3.83 -23.28
C GLU A 48 22.16 -5.18 -23.27
N ARG A 49 21.88 -5.73 -22.08
CA ARG A 49 21.25 -7.05 -21.92
C ARG A 49 19.75 -7.05 -22.13
N THR A 50 19.07 -5.94 -21.81
CA THR A 50 17.60 -5.89 -21.80
C THR A 50 17.00 -4.98 -22.86
N GLY A 51 17.78 -4.02 -23.40
CA GLY A 51 17.30 -2.96 -24.30
C GLY A 51 16.48 -1.88 -23.57
N ASN A 52 16.31 -1.97 -22.25
CA ASN A 52 15.46 -1.08 -21.45
C ASN A 52 16.30 -0.10 -20.61
N LYS A 53 15.69 1.05 -20.31
CA LYS A 53 16.33 2.14 -19.52
C LYS A 53 15.72 2.29 -18.11
N THR A 54 14.72 1.51 -17.79
CA THR A 54 13.98 1.58 -16.51
C THR A 54 14.26 0.37 -15.63
N VAL A 55 14.06 0.50 -14.32
CA VAL A 55 14.13 -0.59 -13.35
C VAL A 55 12.76 -0.80 -12.69
N PRO A 56 12.46 -2.01 -12.22
CA PRO A 56 13.31 -3.21 -12.28
C PRO A 56 13.48 -3.79 -13.69
N GLN A 57 14.56 -4.56 -13.89
CA GLN A 57 14.69 -5.48 -15.03
C GLN A 57 14.99 -6.87 -14.49
N ILE A 58 14.20 -7.85 -14.90
CA ILE A 58 14.31 -9.23 -14.45
C ILE A 58 14.85 -10.09 -15.59
N ILE A 59 15.89 -10.85 -15.30
CA ILE A 59 16.49 -11.80 -16.24
C ILE A 59 16.46 -13.19 -15.62
N ILE A 60 15.89 -14.16 -16.32
CA ILE A 60 15.90 -15.59 -15.92
C ILE A 60 16.63 -16.40 -16.99
N ASN A 61 17.68 -17.12 -16.59
CA ASN A 61 18.48 -17.96 -17.50
C ASN A 61 18.95 -17.20 -18.76
N ASN A 62 19.40 -15.95 -18.61
CA ASN A 62 19.80 -15.02 -19.68
C ASN A 62 18.65 -14.50 -20.57
N GLN A 63 17.42 -14.84 -20.30
CA GLN A 63 16.25 -14.28 -20.99
C GLN A 63 15.74 -13.06 -20.21
N SER A 64 15.67 -11.89 -20.84
CA SER A 64 15.04 -10.69 -20.26
C SER A 64 13.53 -10.86 -20.27
N LEU A 65 12.89 -10.67 -19.10
CA LEU A 65 11.44 -10.72 -18.93
C LEU A 65 10.81 -9.33 -18.83
N GLY A 66 11.63 -8.26 -18.76
CA GLY A 66 11.14 -6.91 -18.58
C GLY A 66 11.04 -6.46 -17.13
N GLY A 67 10.10 -5.55 -16.86
CA GLY A 67 9.84 -4.95 -15.55
C GLY A 67 8.83 -5.72 -14.68
N TYR A 68 8.36 -5.04 -13.65
CA TYR A 68 7.36 -5.61 -12.73
C TYR A 68 6.06 -5.95 -13.45
N ASP A 69 5.51 -5.02 -14.23
CA ASP A 69 4.24 -5.24 -14.92
C ASP A 69 4.33 -6.37 -15.94
N ASP A 70 5.49 -6.52 -16.59
CA ASP A 70 5.72 -7.62 -17.55
C ASP A 70 5.66 -8.98 -16.86
N ILE A 71 6.32 -9.15 -15.69
CA ILE A 71 6.28 -10.44 -14.98
C ILE A 71 4.90 -10.73 -14.38
N ILE A 72 4.14 -9.73 -13.97
CA ILE A 72 2.75 -9.90 -13.51
C ILE A 72 1.84 -10.31 -14.68
N ASN A 73 2.02 -9.76 -15.86
CA ASN A 73 1.29 -10.19 -17.05
C ASN A 73 1.61 -11.66 -17.41
N LEU A 74 2.87 -12.07 -17.31
CA LEU A 74 3.26 -13.49 -17.48
C LEU A 74 2.65 -14.39 -16.39
N GLU A 75 2.48 -13.90 -15.17
CA GLU A 75 1.79 -14.65 -14.12
C GLU A 75 0.30 -14.84 -14.41
N LYS A 76 -0.39 -13.78 -14.86
CA LYS A 76 -1.81 -13.82 -15.25
C LYS A 76 -2.10 -14.86 -16.34
N THR A 77 -1.20 -14.99 -17.31
CA THR A 77 -1.34 -15.99 -18.39
C THR A 77 -0.86 -17.39 -18.01
N GLY A 78 -0.20 -17.53 -16.86
CA GLY A 78 0.43 -18.79 -16.43
C GLY A 78 1.81 -19.03 -17.05
N ASP A 79 2.28 -18.19 -17.98
CA ASP A 79 3.57 -18.33 -18.66
C ASP A 79 4.73 -18.22 -17.68
N PHE A 80 4.62 -17.40 -16.64
CA PHE A 80 5.65 -17.29 -15.60
C PHE A 80 5.83 -18.63 -14.86
N ASN A 81 4.72 -19.29 -14.48
CA ASN A 81 4.78 -20.58 -13.79
C ASN A 81 5.40 -21.66 -14.70
N GLN A 82 5.05 -21.67 -16.00
CA GLN A 82 5.68 -22.58 -16.97
C GLN A 82 7.18 -22.32 -17.09
N LEU A 83 7.60 -21.04 -17.16
CA LEU A 83 9.01 -20.64 -17.25
C LEU A 83 9.85 -21.15 -16.07
N ILE A 84 9.27 -21.14 -14.85
CA ILE A 84 9.95 -21.64 -13.64
C ILE A 84 9.71 -23.14 -13.39
N GLY A 85 9.07 -23.86 -14.32
CA GLY A 85 8.83 -25.30 -14.24
C GLY A 85 7.77 -25.70 -13.22
N ARG A 86 6.79 -24.84 -12.95
CA ARG A 86 5.66 -25.12 -12.06
C ARG A 86 4.41 -25.43 -12.86
N GLU A 87 3.57 -26.27 -12.30
CA GLU A 87 2.23 -26.54 -12.83
C GLU A 87 1.35 -25.29 -12.66
N VAL A 88 0.62 -24.95 -13.71
CA VAL A 88 -0.40 -23.92 -13.68
C VAL A 88 -1.69 -24.52 -13.16
N LYS A 89 -2.11 -24.13 -11.97
CA LYS A 89 -3.39 -24.55 -11.40
C LYS A 89 -4.44 -23.49 -11.71
N ASP A 90 -5.56 -23.92 -12.26
CA ASP A 90 -6.75 -23.05 -12.35
C ASP A 90 -7.54 -23.15 -11.05
N LEU A 91 -7.30 -22.17 -10.16
CA LEU A 91 -7.92 -22.09 -8.84
C LEU A 91 -9.36 -21.54 -8.89
N SER A 92 -9.83 -21.06 -10.05
CA SER A 92 -11.21 -20.57 -10.23
C SER A 92 -12.23 -21.71 -10.36
N THR A 93 -11.77 -22.92 -10.67
CA THR A 93 -12.62 -24.11 -10.81
C THR A 93 -13.00 -24.77 -9.47
N LYS A 94 -12.37 -24.33 -8.37
CA LYS A 94 -12.59 -24.83 -7.04
C LYS A 94 -13.51 -23.90 -6.27
N GLU A 95 -14.36 -24.46 -5.45
CA GLU A 95 -15.12 -23.75 -4.44
C GLU A 95 -14.31 -23.64 -3.14
N TRP A 96 -14.33 -22.48 -2.50
CA TRP A 96 -13.53 -22.14 -1.33
C TRP A 96 -14.41 -21.92 -0.09
N GLU A 97 -13.93 -22.26 1.09
CA GLU A 97 -14.58 -21.86 2.34
C GLU A 97 -14.37 -20.35 2.57
N LEU A 98 -13.17 -19.82 2.21
CA LEU A 98 -12.82 -18.43 2.38
C LEU A 98 -11.99 -17.90 1.22
N VAL A 99 -12.39 -16.73 0.67
CA VAL A 99 -11.51 -15.91 -0.18
C VAL A 99 -11.13 -14.64 0.56
N ILE A 100 -9.82 -14.34 0.61
CA ILE A 100 -9.28 -13.11 1.18
C ILE A 100 -8.81 -12.22 0.04
N LEU A 101 -9.34 -10.99 -0.05
CA LEU A 101 -9.00 -10.02 -1.08
C LEU A 101 -7.93 -9.05 -0.60
N GLY A 102 -6.74 -9.09 -1.26
CA GLY A 102 -5.57 -8.28 -0.93
C GLY A 102 -4.41 -9.08 -0.35
N ALA A 103 -3.23 -8.46 -0.24
CA ALA A 103 -2.04 -9.04 0.39
C ALA A 103 -1.23 -8.01 1.20
N GLY A 104 -1.92 -7.04 1.79
CA GLY A 104 -1.37 -6.16 2.82
C GLY A 104 -1.39 -6.80 4.22
N PRO A 105 -1.00 -6.07 5.27
CA PRO A 105 -0.93 -6.58 6.65
C PRO A 105 -2.24 -7.22 7.15
N ALA A 106 -3.38 -6.63 6.83
CA ALA A 106 -4.69 -7.17 7.21
C ALA A 106 -4.95 -8.53 6.54
N ALA A 107 -4.75 -8.62 5.22
CA ALA A 107 -4.97 -9.85 4.46
C ALA A 107 -4.01 -10.97 4.89
N LEU A 108 -2.71 -10.66 5.01
CA LEU A 108 -1.70 -11.65 5.40
C LEU A 108 -1.95 -12.19 6.81
N ASN A 109 -2.35 -11.34 7.76
CA ASN A 109 -2.68 -11.81 9.10
C ASN A 109 -4.01 -12.56 9.15
N ALA A 110 -5.00 -12.16 8.34
CA ALA A 110 -6.23 -12.95 8.16
C ALA A 110 -5.92 -14.35 7.62
N ALA A 111 -5.08 -14.45 6.57
CA ALA A 111 -4.65 -15.72 6.01
C ALA A 111 -3.93 -16.60 7.03
N LEU A 112 -3.01 -16.02 7.84
CA LEU A 112 -2.33 -16.74 8.92
C LEU A 112 -3.31 -17.35 9.92
N TYR A 113 -4.27 -16.55 10.40
CA TYR A 113 -5.23 -17.02 11.40
C TYR A 113 -6.21 -18.05 10.82
N ALA A 114 -6.69 -17.86 9.59
CA ALA A 114 -7.57 -18.79 8.89
C ALA A 114 -6.87 -20.14 8.61
N ALA A 115 -5.66 -20.11 8.05
CA ALA A 115 -4.86 -21.30 7.79
C ALA A 115 -4.56 -22.10 9.05
N ARG A 116 -4.25 -21.43 10.18
CA ARG A 116 -4.05 -22.08 11.49
C ARG A 116 -5.33 -22.73 12.05
N LYS A 117 -6.49 -22.38 11.54
CA LYS A 117 -7.78 -23.01 11.87
C LYS A 117 -8.14 -24.14 10.92
N GLY A 118 -7.35 -24.37 9.87
CA GLY A 118 -7.58 -25.38 8.87
C GLY A 118 -8.65 -25.00 7.85
N ILE A 119 -9.00 -23.71 7.75
CA ILE A 119 -9.94 -23.20 6.75
C ILE A 119 -9.30 -23.33 5.37
N ASP A 120 -10.04 -23.87 4.41
CA ASP A 120 -9.65 -23.97 3.01
C ASP A 120 -9.79 -22.61 2.35
N LEU A 121 -8.65 -21.88 2.18
CA LEU A 121 -8.65 -20.48 1.79
C LEU A 121 -7.85 -20.19 0.53
N LEU A 122 -8.31 -19.18 -0.19
CA LEU A 122 -7.60 -18.53 -1.29
C LEU A 122 -7.24 -17.09 -0.92
N LEU A 123 -5.98 -16.71 -1.11
CA LEU A 123 -5.54 -15.32 -1.08
C LEU A 123 -5.49 -14.78 -2.51
N LEU A 124 -6.33 -13.80 -2.84
CA LEU A 124 -6.44 -13.20 -4.17
C LEU A 124 -6.01 -11.75 -4.13
N THR A 125 -5.03 -11.37 -4.93
CA THR A 125 -4.44 -10.04 -4.88
C THR A 125 -3.85 -9.56 -6.19
N LYS A 126 -3.94 -8.26 -6.44
CA LYS A 126 -3.24 -7.59 -7.54
C LYS A 126 -1.73 -7.55 -7.33
N ASP A 127 -1.29 -7.23 -6.11
CA ASP A 127 0.12 -7.14 -5.74
C ASP A 127 0.33 -7.51 -4.26
N ILE A 128 1.59 -7.68 -3.87
CA ILE A 128 1.96 -8.10 -2.53
C ILE A 128 2.36 -6.88 -1.69
N GLY A 129 1.87 -6.85 -0.44
CA GLY A 129 2.29 -5.92 0.60
C GLY A 129 1.52 -4.61 0.66
N GLY A 130 0.69 -4.31 -0.35
CA GLY A 130 -0.11 -3.08 -0.39
C GLY A 130 0.77 -1.82 -0.27
N GLN A 131 0.30 -0.80 0.44
CA GLN A 131 1.05 0.45 0.65
C GLN A 131 2.36 0.25 1.43
N VAL A 132 2.37 -0.72 2.36
CA VAL A 132 3.50 -0.93 3.29
C VAL A 132 4.80 -1.26 2.56
N ILE A 133 4.75 -2.03 1.47
CA ILE A 133 5.95 -2.48 0.77
C ILE A 133 6.82 -1.33 0.26
N THR A 134 6.24 -0.16 0.06
CA THR A 134 6.96 1.03 -0.43
C THR A 134 7.58 1.88 0.68
N THR A 135 7.19 1.65 1.95
CA THR A 135 7.70 2.38 3.11
C THR A 135 9.19 2.09 3.30
N ASN A 136 9.99 3.15 3.48
CA ASN A 136 11.44 3.01 3.58
C ASN A 136 11.89 2.64 4.99
N GLU A 137 11.21 3.15 6.01
CA GLU A 137 11.59 2.97 7.41
C GLU A 137 10.33 2.73 8.26
N ILE A 138 10.36 1.73 9.13
CA ILE A 138 9.31 1.39 10.07
C ILE A 138 9.96 1.12 11.41
N ASP A 139 9.64 1.92 12.42
CA ASP A 139 10.09 1.78 13.82
C ASP A 139 8.93 1.68 14.83
N ASN A 140 7.68 1.80 14.32
CA ASN A 140 6.46 1.78 15.13
C ASN A 140 5.71 0.43 15.10
N TYR A 141 6.34 -0.63 14.58
CA TYR A 141 5.77 -1.98 14.62
C TYR A 141 6.38 -2.80 15.76
N LEU A 142 5.64 -3.01 16.85
CA LEU A 142 6.13 -3.70 18.05
C LEU A 142 6.72 -5.07 17.69
N GLY A 143 7.96 -5.32 18.10
CA GLY A 143 8.74 -6.51 17.78
C GLY A 143 9.75 -6.33 16.65
N LYS A 144 9.76 -5.15 16.01
CA LYS A 144 10.75 -4.72 15.02
C LYS A 144 11.23 -3.32 15.42
N SER A 145 12.49 -3.18 15.84
CA SER A 145 13.04 -1.89 16.27
C SER A 145 13.42 -0.99 15.11
N GLU A 146 13.80 -1.59 14.00
CA GLU A 146 14.12 -0.93 12.73
C GLU A 146 13.86 -1.95 11.62
N THR A 147 13.07 -1.58 10.61
CA THR A 147 12.85 -2.42 9.43
C THR A 147 12.34 -1.57 8.27
N THR A 148 12.33 -2.12 7.07
CA THR A 148 11.66 -1.53 5.92
C THR A 148 10.30 -2.18 5.68
N GLY A 149 9.40 -1.49 4.98
CA GLY A 149 8.12 -2.07 4.62
C GLY A 149 8.27 -3.36 3.81
N ALA A 150 9.27 -3.42 2.93
CA ALA A 150 9.55 -4.61 2.13
C ALA A 150 9.99 -5.79 3.02
N GLU A 151 10.90 -5.57 3.97
CA GLU A 151 11.37 -6.62 4.89
C GLU A 151 10.24 -7.12 5.79
N LEU A 152 9.42 -6.21 6.33
CA LEU A 152 8.28 -6.58 7.17
C LEU A 152 7.26 -7.43 6.40
N ILE A 153 6.96 -7.07 5.16
CA ILE A 153 6.05 -7.84 4.29
C ILE A 153 6.66 -9.21 3.94
N TYR A 154 7.98 -9.29 3.72
CA TYR A 154 8.64 -10.58 3.48
C TYR A 154 8.54 -11.49 4.70
N ASP A 155 8.74 -10.96 5.91
CA ASP A 155 8.59 -11.73 7.15
C ASP A 155 7.15 -12.25 7.32
N PHE A 156 6.13 -11.43 7.00
CA PHE A 156 4.73 -11.86 7.02
C PHE A 156 4.46 -12.97 6.00
N TRP A 157 4.97 -12.79 4.78
CA TRP A 157 4.82 -13.77 3.72
C TRP A 157 5.49 -15.11 4.06
N ASP A 158 6.74 -15.07 4.52
CA ASP A 158 7.46 -16.28 4.97
C ASP A 158 6.75 -16.99 6.11
N HIS A 159 6.02 -16.23 6.95
CA HIS A 159 5.22 -16.83 8.01
C HIS A 159 4.02 -17.59 7.46
N ILE A 160 3.25 -17.03 6.54
CA ILE A 160 2.08 -17.73 5.96
C ILE A 160 2.49 -18.87 5.03
N ALA A 161 3.64 -18.78 4.37
CA ALA A 161 4.14 -19.84 3.49
C ALA A 161 4.31 -21.21 4.20
N LYS A 162 4.43 -21.22 5.53
CA LYS A 162 4.48 -22.46 6.34
C LYS A 162 3.16 -23.23 6.34
N TYR A 163 2.06 -22.61 5.90
CA TYR A 163 0.71 -23.18 5.91
C TYR A 163 0.17 -23.51 4.51
N GLU A 164 1.02 -23.44 3.47
CA GLU A 164 0.68 -23.79 2.10
C GLU A 164 -0.59 -23.08 1.58
N VAL A 165 -0.76 -21.79 1.92
CA VAL A 165 -1.91 -20.97 1.48
C VAL A 165 -1.91 -20.85 -0.04
N GLU A 166 -2.99 -21.28 -0.70
CA GLU A 166 -3.13 -21.09 -2.16
C GLU A 166 -3.31 -19.59 -2.47
N THR A 167 -2.61 -19.14 -3.51
CA THR A 167 -2.55 -17.71 -3.83
C THR A 167 -2.69 -17.44 -5.32
N VAL A 168 -3.48 -16.42 -5.64
CA VAL A 168 -3.55 -15.81 -6.98
C VAL A 168 -3.00 -14.41 -6.88
N ILE A 169 -1.90 -14.14 -7.59
CA ILE A 169 -1.23 -12.84 -7.63
C ILE A 169 -1.35 -12.28 -9.03
N GLY A 170 -1.63 -10.98 -9.14
CA GLY A 170 -1.80 -10.27 -10.39
C GLY A 170 -3.26 -10.10 -10.80
N GLU A 171 -4.22 -10.66 -10.09
CA GLU A 171 -5.65 -10.48 -10.36
C GLU A 171 -6.27 -9.52 -9.33
N GLU A 172 -7.15 -8.64 -9.80
CA GLU A 172 -7.87 -7.65 -8.99
C GLU A 172 -9.37 -7.96 -9.02
N ALA A 173 -10.02 -7.99 -7.86
CA ALA A 173 -11.48 -8.12 -7.79
C ALA A 173 -12.13 -6.86 -8.39
N VAL A 174 -13.05 -7.05 -9.33
CA VAL A 174 -13.78 -5.97 -10.01
C VAL A 174 -15.26 -5.94 -9.66
N GLU A 175 -15.79 -7.07 -9.19
CA GLU A 175 -17.16 -7.19 -8.70
C GLU A 175 -17.27 -8.28 -7.64
N ILE A 176 -18.20 -8.11 -6.70
CA ILE A 176 -18.60 -9.14 -5.75
C ILE A 176 -20.12 -9.30 -5.82
N GLY A 177 -20.58 -10.53 -5.99
CA GLY A 177 -21.97 -10.90 -6.10
C GLY A 177 -22.39 -11.99 -5.13
N ASP A 178 -23.66 -12.38 -5.17
CA ASP A 178 -24.22 -13.52 -4.45
C ASP A 178 -24.92 -14.46 -5.43
N GLN A 179 -24.60 -15.75 -5.34
CA GLN A 179 -25.22 -16.78 -6.12
C GLN A 179 -25.66 -17.93 -5.20
N GLU A 180 -26.94 -18.08 -4.97
CA GLU A 180 -27.51 -19.15 -4.15
C GLU A 180 -26.95 -19.21 -2.71
N GLY A 181 -26.64 -18.03 -2.12
CA GLY A 181 -26.09 -17.89 -0.77
C GLY A 181 -24.58 -17.99 -0.69
N LYS A 182 -23.89 -18.22 -1.82
CA LYS A 182 -22.42 -18.15 -1.92
C LYS A 182 -21.99 -16.86 -2.55
N LYS A 183 -20.78 -16.41 -2.21
CA LYS A 183 -20.19 -15.21 -2.78
C LYS A 183 -19.44 -15.56 -4.06
N VAL A 184 -19.62 -14.72 -5.08
CA VAL A 184 -18.92 -14.80 -6.36
C VAL A 184 -18.05 -13.57 -6.50
N ILE A 185 -16.76 -13.77 -6.71
CA ILE A 185 -15.77 -12.69 -6.91
C ILE A 185 -15.34 -12.75 -8.36
N GLU A 186 -15.65 -11.69 -9.11
CA GLU A 186 -15.19 -11.52 -10.49
C GLU A 186 -13.91 -10.70 -10.51
N THR A 187 -12.94 -11.09 -11.37
CA THR A 187 -11.64 -10.42 -11.47
C THR A 187 -11.45 -9.71 -12.81
N ASP A 188 -10.44 -8.85 -12.88
CA ASP A 188 -10.02 -8.14 -14.10
C ASP A 188 -9.48 -9.05 -15.22
N THR A 189 -9.45 -10.37 -14.97
CA THR A 189 -9.10 -11.42 -15.94
C THR A 189 -10.32 -12.24 -16.40
N ASP A 190 -11.55 -11.78 -16.14
CA ASP A 190 -12.82 -12.44 -16.45
C ASP A 190 -12.98 -13.82 -15.75
N LYS A 191 -12.21 -14.09 -14.67
CA LYS A 191 -12.38 -15.28 -13.84
C LYS A 191 -13.36 -15.02 -12.71
N GLN A 192 -14.05 -16.09 -12.29
CA GLN A 192 -14.97 -16.06 -11.15
C GLN A 192 -14.52 -17.06 -10.09
N TYR A 193 -14.50 -16.63 -8.84
CA TYR A 193 -14.15 -17.44 -7.67
C TYR A 193 -15.37 -17.58 -6.77
N LEU A 194 -15.81 -18.81 -6.55
CA LEU A 194 -16.96 -19.13 -5.71
C LEU A 194 -16.51 -19.48 -4.29
N THR A 195 -17.15 -18.88 -3.28
CA THR A 195 -16.78 -19.08 -1.88
C THR A 195 -17.96 -18.93 -0.91
N GLU A 196 -17.85 -19.58 0.27
CA GLU A 196 -18.84 -19.43 1.34
C GLU A 196 -18.66 -18.10 2.09
N SER A 197 -17.42 -17.60 2.19
CA SER A 197 -17.11 -16.38 2.94
C SER A 197 -15.99 -15.55 2.30
N VAL A 198 -16.02 -14.22 2.56
CA VAL A 198 -15.04 -13.27 2.03
C VAL A 198 -14.52 -12.37 3.14
N ILE A 199 -13.19 -12.14 3.15
CA ILE A 199 -12.58 -11.04 3.89
C ILE A 199 -12.05 -10.01 2.89
N ILE A 200 -12.59 -8.80 2.92
CA ILE A 200 -12.13 -7.68 2.10
C ILE A 200 -11.04 -6.95 2.86
N ALA A 201 -9.79 -7.02 2.36
CA ALA A 201 -8.61 -6.40 2.96
C ALA A 201 -7.75 -5.70 1.88
N THR A 202 -8.43 -5.06 0.92
CA THR A 202 -7.87 -4.40 -0.25
C THR A 202 -7.18 -3.07 0.07
N GLY A 203 -7.31 -2.58 1.31
CA GLY A 203 -6.65 -1.38 1.78
C GLY A 203 -7.20 -0.09 1.14
N ALA A 204 -6.34 0.94 1.11
CA ALA A 204 -6.66 2.24 0.56
C ALA A 204 -5.46 2.76 -0.25
N GLN A 205 -5.68 3.81 -1.03
CA GLN A 205 -4.63 4.54 -1.75
C GLN A 205 -4.54 5.96 -1.22
N LYS A 206 -3.34 6.47 -1.09
CA LYS A 206 -3.09 7.88 -0.75
C LYS A 206 -3.51 8.75 -1.92
N ARG A 207 -4.13 9.87 -1.61
CA ARG A 207 -4.32 10.91 -2.62
C ARG A 207 -3.00 11.61 -2.87
N HIS A 208 -2.77 11.98 -4.10
CA HIS A 208 -1.57 12.64 -4.56
C HIS A 208 -1.89 14.06 -5.06
N LEU A 209 -0.90 14.95 -4.98
CA LEU A 209 -0.97 16.26 -5.64
C LEU A 209 -0.86 16.12 -7.18
N GLY A 210 -0.29 14.99 -7.63
CA GLY A 210 -0.16 14.65 -9.04
C GLY A 210 1.06 15.28 -9.72
N MET A 211 2.04 15.72 -8.94
CA MET A 211 3.27 16.35 -9.42
C MET A 211 4.37 15.32 -9.62
N LYS A 212 5.15 15.47 -10.69
CA LYS A 212 6.27 14.55 -10.97
C LYS A 212 7.28 14.50 -9.82
N GLN A 213 7.65 15.65 -9.24
CA GLN A 213 8.62 15.73 -8.15
C GLN A 213 8.10 15.12 -6.84
N GLU A 214 6.80 15.10 -6.62
CA GLU A 214 6.19 14.40 -5.51
C GLU A 214 6.61 12.92 -5.49
N TYR A 215 6.52 12.24 -6.64
CA TYR A 215 6.89 10.82 -6.75
C TYR A 215 8.40 10.61 -6.65
N VAL A 216 9.21 11.51 -7.20
CA VAL A 216 10.68 11.42 -7.16
C VAL A 216 11.21 11.57 -5.75
N LEU A 217 10.60 12.46 -4.96
CA LEU A 217 11.05 12.83 -3.62
C LEU A 217 10.28 12.11 -2.49
N THR A 218 9.39 11.17 -2.82
CA THR A 218 8.73 10.34 -1.81
C THR A 218 9.77 9.56 -1.00
N GLY A 219 9.72 9.71 0.34
CA GLY A 219 10.72 9.18 1.28
C GLY A 219 12.06 9.92 1.30
N LYS A 220 12.15 11.04 0.58
CA LYS A 220 13.33 11.92 0.54
C LYS A 220 12.95 13.37 0.84
N GLY A 221 12.01 13.55 1.74
CA GLY A 221 11.45 14.83 2.13
C GLY A 221 9.96 14.97 1.82
N VAL A 222 9.39 14.14 0.94
CA VAL A 222 7.93 14.08 0.71
C VAL A 222 7.36 12.86 1.39
N HIS A 223 6.37 13.05 2.26
CA HIS A 223 5.77 12.06 3.15
C HIS A 223 4.25 12.10 3.11
N TYR A 224 3.61 10.99 3.53
CA TYR A 224 2.14 10.84 3.56
C TYR A 224 1.63 10.31 4.91
N CYS A 225 2.48 10.29 5.92
CA CYS A 225 2.14 9.82 7.26
C CYS A 225 2.99 10.57 8.29
N ALA A 226 2.41 11.59 8.91
CA ALA A 226 3.12 12.35 9.93
C ALA A 226 3.44 11.49 11.16
N SER A 227 2.51 10.65 11.61
CA SER A 227 2.72 9.73 12.75
C SER A 227 3.84 8.70 12.51
N CYS A 228 4.22 8.48 11.23
CA CYS A 228 5.31 7.58 10.87
C CYS A 228 6.66 8.31 10.80
N ASP A 229 6.70 9.51 10.21
CA ASP A 229 7.93 10.13 9.71
C ASP A 229 8.28 11.47 10.42
N ALA A 230 7.37 12.02 11.25
CA ALA A 230 7.56 13.33 11.87
C ALA A 230 8.88 13.42 12.69
N PHE A 231 9.27 12.35 13.36
CA PHE A 231 10.47 12.33 14.21
C PHE A 231 11.76 12.66 13.45
N LEU A 232 11.82 12.39 12.12
CA LEU A 232 12.95 12.70 11.25
C LEU A 232 13.20 14.23 11.11
N TYR A 233 12.17 15.03 11.39
CA TYR A 233 12.16 16.48 11.15
C TYR A 233 12.18 17.32 12.43
N LYS A 234 12.47 16.73 13.58
CA LYS A 234 12.46 17.43 14.87
C LYS A 234 13.20 18.77 14.81
N GLY A 235 12.46 19.85 15.06
CA GLY A 235 13.00 21.22 15.10
C GLY A 235 13.33 21.83 13.75
N GLN A 236 12.91 21.20 12.64
CA GLN A 236 13.15 21.68 11.29
C GLN A 236 11.90 22.35 10.70
N PRO A 237 12.04 23.22 9.67
CA PRO A 237 10.91 23.76 8.94
C PRO A 237 10.26 22.68 8.05
N VAL A 238 8.95 22.56 8.11
CA VAL A 238 8.16 21.58 7.35
C VAL A 238 6.85 22.19 6.84
N ALA A 239 6.27 21.60 5.81
CA ALA A 239 4.92 21.93 5.38
C ALA A 239 3.99 20.72 5.50
N VAL A 240 2.71 20.99 5.79
CA VAL A 240 1.62 20.01 5.79
C VAL A 240 0.58 20.48 4.78
N VAL A 241 0.17 19.60 3.87
CA VAL A 241 -0.88 19.90 2.88
C VAL A 241 -2.14 19.15 3.27
N GLY A 242 -3.21 19.91 3.52
CA GLY A 242 -4.54 19.42 3.90
C GLY A 242 -5.00 19.98 5.24
N GLY A 243 -6.16 20.63 5.24
CA GLY A 243 -6.79 21.24 6.43
C GLY A 243 -7.92 20.41 7.02
N GLY A 244 -7.99 19.10 6.70
CA GLY A 244 -8.87 18.13 7.39
C GLY A 244 -8.24 17.61 8.68
N ASN A 245 -8.95 16.72 9.42
CA ASN A 245 -8.49 16.20 10.70
C ASN A 245 -7.04 15.68 10.65
N SER A 246 -6.69 14.81 9.68
CA SER A 246 -5.34 14.26 9.55
C SER A 246 -4.27 15.34 9.40
N GLY A 247 -4.52 16.37 8.57
CA GLY A 247 -3.56 17.46 8.38
C GLY A 247 -3.42 18.34 9.62
N LEU A 248 -4.52 18.61 10.35
CA LEU A 248 -4.48 19.36 11.61
C LEU A 248 -3.72 18.59 12.69
N GLU A 249 -3.96 17.30 12.85
CA GLU A 249 -3.24 16.41 13.77
C GLU A 249 -1.75 16.36 13.43
N ALA A 250 -1.42 16.17 12.14
CA ALA A 250 -0.04 16.18 11.65
C ALA A 250 0.68 17.49 11.97
N ALA A 251 0.04 18.64 11.70
CA ALA A 251 0.61 19.95 12.00
C ALA A 251 0.86 20.15 13.51
N ILE A 252 -0.09 19.72 14.35
CA ILE A 252 0.04 19.78 15.80
C ILE A 252 1.19 18.90 16.29
N ASP A 253 1.30 17.68 15.80
CA ASP A 253 2.34 16.72 16.20
C ASP A 253 3.74 17.21 15.79
N LEU A 254 3.88 17.70 14.57
CA LEU A 254 5.13 18.31 14.09
C LEU A 254 5.52 19.54 14.93
N ALA A 255 4.56 20.43 15.23
CA ALA A 255 4.82 21.59 16.11
C ALA A 255 5.20 21.17 17.54
N ASN A 256 4.62 20.08 18.08
CA ASN A 256 4.94 19.53 19.41
C ASN A 256 6.39 19.05 19.53
N ILE A 257 6.98 18.55 18.44
CA ILE A 257 8.40 18.16 18.41
C ILE A 257 9.33 19.30 18.00
N GLY A 258 8.79 20.53 17.89
CA GLY A 258 9.54 21.76 17.71
C GLY A 258 9.68 22.25 16.28
N CYS A 259 9.06 21.62 15.31
CA CYS A 259 9.05 22.10 13.91
C CYS A 259 8.38 23.47 13.77
N GLU A 260 8.86 24.27 12.82
CA GLU A 260 8.10 25.39 12.24
C GLU A 260 7.24 24.80 11.11
N VAL A 261 5.93 24.98 11.17
CA VAL A 261 4.99 24.26 10.29
C VAL A 261 4.19 25.26 9.45
N ASP A 262 4.25 25.10 8.13
CA ASP A 262 3.36 25.76 7.19
C ASP A 262 2.20 24.80 6.82
N LEU A 263 0.98 25.09 7.31
CA LEU A 263 -0.22 24.31 7.02
C LEU A 263 -0.96 24.91 5.84
N ILE A 264 -1.04 24.16 4.73
CA ILE A 264 -1.54 24.59 3.44
C ILE A 264 -2.90 23.95 3.19
N GLU A 265 -3.94 24.77 2.97
CA GLU A 265 -5.30 24.31 2.67
C GLU A 265 -5.85 25.06 1.45
N VAL A 266 -6.36 24.32 0.48
CA VAL A 266 -6.90 24.86 -0.77
C VAL A 266 -8.24 25.56 -0.59
N GLN A 267 -9.01 25.18 0.43
CA GLN A 267 -10.27 25.86 0.76
C GLN A 267 -10.00 27.19 1.47
N ASP A 268 -11.01 28.05 1.51
CA ASP A 268 -10.96 29.36 2.20
C ASP A 268 -10.89 29.24 3.74
N LYS A 269 -11.06 28.01 4.26
CA LYS A 269 -11.01 27.70 5.69
C LYS A 269 -10.55 26.26 5.94
N LEU A 270 -10.09 25.99 7.15
CA LEU A 270 -9.80 24.64 7.62
C LEU A 270 -11.11 23.83 7.73
N MET A 271 -11.04 22.54 7.36
CA MET A 271 -12.18 21.65 7.25
C MET A 271 -12.26 20.60 8.38
N GLY A 272 -11.24 20.51 9.23
CA GLY A 272 -11.22 19.59 10.36
C GLY A 272 -12.10 20.06 11.51
N ASP A 273 -12.22 19.26 12.56
CA ASP A 273 -13.04 19.51 13.73
C ASP A 273 -12.61 20.81 14.45
N GLU A 274 -13.58 21.59 14.96
CA GLU A 274 -13.32 22.87 15.64
C GLU A 274 -12.29 22.74 16.77
N TYR A 275 -12.34 21.67 17.54
CA TYR A 275 -11.36 21.38 18.59
C TYR A 275 -9.91 21.31 18.06
N LEU A 276 -9.69 20.71 16.90
CA LEU A 276 -8.36 20.64 16.27
C LEU A 276 -7.96 22.00 15.69
N GLN A 277 -8.91 22.75 15.11
CA GLN A 277 -8.65 24.09 14.62
C GLN A 277 -8.22 25.04 15.75
N ASP A 278 -8.87 24.98 16.91
CA ASP A 278 -8.49 25.74 18.11
C ASP A 278 -7.07 25.40 18.57
N ARG A 279 -6.71 24.13 18.55
CA ARG A 279 -5.35 23.67 18.91
C ARG A 279 -4.29 24.15 17.93
N VAL A 280 -4.59 24.16 16.63
CA VAL A 280 -3.72 24.73 15.58
C VAL A 280 -3.54 26.23 15.83
N ALA A 281 -4.64 26.98 16.04
CA ALA A 281 -4.60 28.42 16.28
C ALA A 281 -3.82 28.80 17.56
N ALA A 282 -3.78 27.93 18.56
CA ALA A 282 -3.03 28.13 19.80
C ALA A 282 -1.51 27.87 19.67
N LYS A 283 -1.03 27.38 18.53
CA LYS A 283 0.37 27.06 18.29
C LYS A 283 1.09 28.18 17.52
N GLU A 284 1.99 28.91 18.19
CA GLU A 284 2.80 29.99 17.57
C GLU A 284 3.69 29.49 16.40
N LYS A 285 3.98 28.18 16.38
CA LYS A 285 4.83 27.54 15.37
C LYS A 285 4.07 27.05 14.14
N ILE A 286 2.76 27.23 14.08
CA ILE A 286 1.96 26.84 12.91
C ILE A 286 1.50 28.10 12.20
N THR A 287 1.90 28.25 10.94
CA THR A 287 1.38 29.26 10.02
C THR A 287 0.37 28.62 9.10
N VAL A 288 -0.85 29.17 9.05
CA VAL A 288 -1.94 28.62 8.21
C VAL A 288 -2.08 29.44 6.94
N HIS A 289 -2.07 28.74 5.79
CA HIS A 289 -2.26 29.29 4.46
C HIS A 289 -3.55 28.68 3.86
N THR A 290 -4.67 29.40 3.99
CA THR A 290 -5.95 29.05 3.33
C THR A 290 -6.01 29.59 1.92
N SER A 291 -6.98 29.15 1.11
CA SER A 291 -7.06 29.45 -0.33
C SER A 291 -5.72 29.22 -1.06
N THR A 292 -4.95 28.22 -0.63
CA THR A 292 -3.56 28.04 -1.07
C THR A 292 -3.29 26.58 -1.48
N THR A 293 -2.58 26.39 -2.56
CA THR A 293 -2.15 25.08 -3.07
C THR A 293 -0.65 25.02 -3.23
N VAL A 294 -0.07 23.82 -3.29
CA VAL A 294 1.31 23.62 -3.74
C VAL A 294 1.34 23.71 -5.25
N ASP A 295 2.15 24.62 -5.78
CA ASP A 295 2.36 24.83 -7.22
C ASP A 295 3.59 24.08 -7.74
N GLN A 296 4.68 24.05 -6.95
CA GLN A 296 5.90 23.34 -7.31
C GLN A 296 6.54 22.70 -6.08
N ILE A 297 7.16 21.53 -6.30
CA ILE A 297 8.03 20.84 -5.34
C ILE A 297 9.43 20.89 -5.92
N ILE A 298 10.40 21.41 -5.17
CA ILE A 298 11.76 21.67 -5.63
C ILE A 298 12.76 20.77 -4.86
N GLY A 299 13.65 20.15 -5.62
CA GLY A 299 14.72 19.28 -5.11
C GLY A 299 15.12 18.24 -6.16
N GLU A 300 16.35 17.78 -6.12
CA GLU A 300 16.87 16.70 -6.99
C GLU A 300 17.00 15.39 -6.20
N ASP A 301 17.89 15.36 -5.23
CA ASP A 301 18.15 14.18 -4.38
C ASP A 301 17.29 14.14 -3.11
N LYS A 302 16.87 15.30 -2.64
CA LYS A 302 15.99 15.50 -1.49
C LYS A 302 15.16 16.77 -1.69
N LEU A 303 14.10 16.91 -0.87
CA LEU A 303 13.29 18.13 -0.83
C LEU A 303 14.16 19.32 -0.35
N GLU A 304 14.04 20.46 -1.04
CA GLU A 304 14.73 21.71 -0.72
C GLU A 304 13.73 22.83 -0.41
N SER A 305 12.69 22.98 -1.24
CA SER A 305 11.64 23.97 -1.04
C SER A 305 10.34 23.54 -1.73
N VAL A 306 9.27 24.28 -1.46
CA VAL A 306 8.03 24.24 -2.21
C VAL A 306 7.60 25.65 -2.61
N VAL A 307 6.99 25.79 -3.75
CA VAL A 307 6.27 27.02 -4.13
C VAL A 307 4.79 26.81 -3.84
N ILE A 308 4.22 27.65 -3.00
CA ILE A 308 2.79 27.72 -2.76
C ILE A 308 2.17 28.84 -3.57
N LYS A 309 0.92 28.63 -3.99
CA LYS A 309 0.15 29.60 -4.81
C LYS A 309 -1.20 29.85 -4.16
N ASN A 310 -1.53 31.12 -3.92
CA ASN A 310 -2.86 31.50 -3.53
C ASN A 310 -3.80 31.36 -4.72
N VAL A 311 -4.98 30.72 -4.54
CA VAL A 311 -5.91 30.42 -5.62
C VAL A 311 -6.80 31.61 -5.98
N ASP A 312 -6.92 32.63 -5.11
CA ASP A 312 -7.78 33.79 -5.30
C ASP A 312 -7.06 34.90 -6.10
N ASP A 313 -5.81 35.21 -5.73
CA ASP A 313 -5.04 36.32 -6.33
C ASP A 313 -3.83 35.85 -7.15
N GLU A 314 -3.61 34.53 -7.25
CA GLU A 314 -2.52 33.90 -7.97
C GLU A 314 -1.11 34.26 -7.46
N SER A 315 -0.96 34.95 -6.34
CA SER A 315 0.33 35.24 -5.72
C SER A 315 1.05 33.95 -5.32
N THR A 316 2.38 33.94 -5.47
CA THR A 316 3.21 32.80 -5.13
C THR A 316 4.21 33.16 -4.04
N GLN A 317 4.54 32.17 -3.22
CA GLN A 317 5.57 32.25 -2.20
C GLN A 317 6.40 30.97 -2.20
N GLU A 318 7.71 31.09 -2.10
CA GLU A 318 8.59 29.94 -1.89
C GLU A 318 8.81 29.73 -0.39
N LEU A 319 8.70 28.48 0.07
CA LEU A 319 8.94 28.05 1.44
C LEU A 319 10.14 27.10 1.45
N ASP A 320 11.21 27.50 2.14
CA ASP A 320 12.38 26.66 2.38
C ASP A 320 12.05 25.64 3.48
N ILE A 321 11.83 24.39 3.11
CA ILE A 321 11.40 23.32 4.00
C ILE A 321 12.22 22.05 3.81
N ASN A 322 12.33 21.26 4.89
CA ASN A 322 13.03 19.97 4.85
C ASN A 322 12.06 18.78 4.68
N GLY A 323 10.79 18.95 5.03
CA GLY A 323 9.75 17.93 4.94
C GLY A 323 8.42 18.48 4.44
N LEU A 324 7.78 17.77 3.52
CA LEU A 324 6.44 18.02 3.01
C LEU A 324 5.55 16.82 3.35
N PHE A 325 4.54 17.02 4.19
CA PHE A 325 3.58 15.99 4.60
C PHE A 325 2.27 16.18 3.86
N ILE A 326 1.90 15.24 3.00
CA ILE A 326 0.70 15.31 2.15
C ILE A 326 -0.42 14.53 2.85
N GLU A 327 -1.32 15.25 3.52
CA GLU A 327 -2.42 14.73 4.35
C GLU A 327 -3.79 15.10 3.74
N ILE A 328 -3.95 14.87 2.42
CA ILE A 328 -5.17 15.17 1.66
C ILE A 328 -6.14 13.99 1.57
N GLY A 329 -5.95 13.00 2.43
CA GLY A 329 -6.82 11.87 2.65
C GLY A 329 -6.44 10.61 1.85
N LEU A 330 -7.19 9.56 2.14
CA LEU A 330 -7.10 8.25 1.52
C LEU A 330 -8.35 8.00 0.67
N VAL A 331 -8.23 7.09 -0.29
CA VAL A 331 -9.36 6.54 -1.05
C VAL A 331 -9.35 5.03 -0.83
N ALA A 332 -10.40 4.52 -0.20
CA ALA A 332 -10.54 3.09 0.03
C ALA A 332 -10.68 2.32 -1.30
N ASN A 333 -10.00 1.19 -1.42
CA ASN A 333 -10.07 0.31 -2.59
C ASN A 333 -11.32 -0.58 -2.50
N SER A 334 -12.50 0.01 -2.63
CA SER A 334 -13.79 -0.62 -2.38
C SER A 334 -14.81 -0.45 -3.51
N ASP A 335 -14.42 0.08 -4.67
CA ASP A 335 -15.39 0.36 -5.74
C ASP A 335 -16.07 -0.90 -6.26
N PHE A 336 -15.38 -2.04 -6.23
CA PHE A 336 -15.89 -3.34 -6.68
C PHE A 336 -17.06 -3.92 -5.83
N VAL A 337 -17.29 -3.39 -4.62
CA VAL A 337 -18.40 -3.86 -3.78
C VAL A 337 -19.76 -3.25 -4.18
N GLY A 338 -19.75 -2.26 -5.06
CA GLY A 338 -20.96 -1.63 -5.60
C GLY A 338 -21.89 -1.09 -4.50
N GLU A 339 -23.17 -1.47 -4.61
CA GLU A 339 -24.22 -1.16 -3.62
C GLU A 339 -24.43 -2.30 -2.60
N MET A 340 -23.70 -3.41 -2.73
CA MET A 340 -23.84 -4.57 -1.85
C MET A 340 -23.46 -4.24 -0.40
N LEU A 341 -22.43 -3.39 -0.19
CA LEU A 341 -21.95 -3.01 1.13
C LEU A 341 -22.14 -1.52 1.38
N GLU A 342 -22.50 -1.19 2.62
CA GLU A 342 -22.57 0.20 3.06
C GLU A 342 -21.17 0.82 3.12
N ARG A 343 -21.05 2.04 2.55
CA ARG A 343 -19.80 2.82 2.54
C ARG A 343 -20.06 4.26 2.96
N ASN A 344 -19.06 4.86 3.62
CA ASN A 344 -19.09 6.27 3.94
C ASN A 344 -18.71 7.16 2.74
N ARG A 345 -18.65 8.49 2.94
CA ARG A 345 -18.28 9.45 1.90
C ARG A 345 -16.85 9.27 1.36
N ALA A 346 -15.94 8.69 2.15
CA ALA A 346 -14.57 8.35 1.76
C ALA A 346 -14.48 6.98 1.06
N LYS A 347 -15.64 6.36 0.74
CA LYS A 347 -15.78 5.03 0.17
C LYS A 347 -15.29 3.90 1.10
N GLU A 348 -15.07 4.17 2.37
CA GLU A 348 -14.69 3.16 3.34
C GLU A 348 -15.88 2.26 3.66
N ILE A 349 -15.64 0.94 3.69
CA ILE A 349 -16.65 -0.05 4.05
C ILE A 349 -16.99 0.12 5.55
N ILE A 350 -18.28 0.28 5.86
CA ILE A 350 -18.74 0.39 7.24
C ILE A 350 -18.69 -0.99 7.87
N ILE A 351 -17.98 -1.09 8.98
CA ILE A 351 -17.91 -2.32 9.79
C ILE A 351 -18.25 -2.02 11.25
N ASN A 352 -18.73 -3.05 11.94
CA ASN A 352 -18.86 -3.02 13.39
C ASN A 352 -17.57 -3.48 14.10
N GLU A 353 -17.56 -3.51 15.43
CA GLU A 353 -16.43 -3.95 16.26
C GLU A 353 -16.02 -5.43 16.04
N ARG A 354 -16.82 -6.20 15.31
CA ARG A 354 -16.56 -7.59 14.94
C ARG A 354 -16.10 -7.76 13.49
N ASN A 355 -15.79 -6.65 12.79
CA ASN A 355 -15.44 -6.62 11.38
C ASN A 355 -16.56 -7.06 10.41
N GLU A 356 -17.81 -7.15 10.89
CA GLU A 356 -18.97 -7.51 10.08
C GLU A 356 -19.44 -6.31 9.25
N THR A 357 -19.71 -6.52 7.96
CA THR A 357 -20.15 -5.48 7.00
C THR A 357 -21.66 -5.28 6.98
N GLY A 358 -22.41 -6.06 7.77
CA GLY A 358 -23.88 -6.10 7.70
C GLY A 358 -24.42 -7.06 6.63
N VAL A 359 -23.57 -7.60 5.77
CA VAL A 359 -23.92 -8.65 4.81
C VAL A 359 -23.34 -9.98 5.26
N GLU A 360 -24.19 -10.99 5.40
CA GLU A 360 -23.78 -12.32 5.83
C GLU A 360 -22.72 -12.92 4.91
N GLY A 361 -21.71 -13.55 5.50
CA GLY A 361 -20.58 -14.15 4.77
C GLY A 361 -19.52 -13.14 4.30
N ILE A 362 -19.64 -11.82 4.62
CA ILE A 362 -18.66 -10.83 4.21
C ILE A 362 -18.15 -10.03 5.41
N TRP A 363 -16.83 -10.03 5.60
CA TRP A 363 -16.09 -9.23 6.57
C TRP A 363 -15.15 -8.27 5.85
N ALA A 364 -14.76 -7.21 6.52
CA ALA A 364 -13.73 -6.32 6.00
C ALA A 364 -12.72 -5.94 7.11
N ALA A 365 -11.47 -5.64 6.72
CA ALA A 365 -10.39 -5.38 7.66
C ALA A 365 -9.33 -4.42 7.09
N GLY A 366 -8.76 -3.59 7.97
CA GLY A 366 -7.70 -2.64 7.64
C GLY A 366 -8.20 -1.38 6.95
N ASP A 367 -7.34 -0.72 6.20
CA ASP A 367 -7.54 0.65 5.71
C ASP A 367 -8.73 0.82 4.75
N VAL A 368 -9.26 -0.27 4.19
CA VAL A 368 -10.47 -0.27 3.36
C VAL A 368 -11.74 0.04 4.18
N THR A 369 -11.68 -0.06 5.49
CA THR A 369 -12.80 0.09 6.41
C THR A 369 -12.82 1.46 7.09
N ASN A 370 -13.90 1.75 7.83
CA ASN A 370 -14.09 2.96 8.60
C ASN A 370 -13.33 2.98 9.95
N ILE A 371 -12.31 2.14 10.14
CA ILE A 371 -11.45 2.24 11.33
C ILE A 371 -10.70 3.57 11.32
N ILE A 372 -10.54 4.15 12.51
CA ILE A 372 -9.94 5.49 12.68
C ILE A 372 -8.42 5.39 12.50
N ASP A 373 -7.76 4.48 13.21
CA ASP A 373 -6.31 4.38 13.26
C ASP A 373 -5.78 3.49 12.13
N LYS A 374 -5.43 4.09 11.01
CA LYS A 374 -4.90 3.39 9.83
C LYS A 374 -3.38 3.17 9.98
N GLN A 375 -3.02 2.12 10.72
CA GLN A 375 -1.65 1.71 11.01
C GLN A 375 -1.42 0.24 10.64
N ILE A 376 -0.16 -0.13 10.41
CA ILE A 376 0.20 -1.52 10.06
C ILE A 376 -0.26 -2.50 11.13
N ILE A 377 -0.02 -2.16 12.41
CA ILE A 377 -0.36 -3.03 13.54
C ILE A 377 -1.88 -3.16 13.74
N THR A 378 -2.63 -2.08 13.58
CA THR A 378 -4.10 -2.10 13.67
C THR A 378 -4.70 -2.88 12.52
N SER A 379 -4.23 -2.67 11.28
CA SER A 379 -4.65 -3.44 10.11
C SER A 379 -4.39 -4.95 10.30
N ALA A 380 -3.21 -5.33 10.80
CA ALA A 380 -2.90 -6.71 11.09
C ALA A 380 -3.84 -7.31 12.16
N ALA A 381 -4.14 -6.55 13.23
CA ALA A 381 -5.08 -6.97 14.27
C ALA A 381 -6.50 -7.16 13.73
N GLU A 382 -6.97 -6.23 12.88
CA GLU A 382 -8.28 -6.32 12.24
C GLU A 382 -8.39 -7.57 11.33
N GLY A 383 -7.35 -7.90 10.57
CA GLY A 383 -7.32 -9.13 9.77
C GLY A 383 -7.46 -10.39 10.63
N ALA A 384 -6.76 -10.47 11.76
CA ALA A 384 -6.90 -11.58 12.71
C ALA A 384 -8.32 -11.67 13.27
N LYS A 385 -8.94 -10.54 13.66
CA LYS A 385 -10.32 -10.48 14.15
C LYS A 385 -11.30 -11.01 13.11
N ALA A 386 -11.21 -10.54 11.86
CA ALA A 386 -12.06 -10.98 10.77
C ALA A 386 -11.96 -12.51 10.56
N ALA A 387 -10.75 -13.06 10.49
CA ALA A 387 -10.55 -14.50 10.33
C ALA A 387 -11.13 -15.34 11.49
N LEU A 388 -11.05 -14.82 12.72
CA LEU A 388 -11.66 -15.49 13.88
C LEU A 388 -13.21 -15.47 13.81
N ARG A 389 -13.81 -14.44 13.19
CA ARG A 389 -15.26 -14.40 12.97
C ARG A 389 -15.68 -15.35 11.85
N VAL A 390 -14.91 -15.36 10.74
CA VAL A 390 -15.14 -16.36 9.66
C VAL A 390 -15.10 -17.78 10.20
N ASN A 391 -14.10 -18.12 11.03
CA ASN A 391 -14.03 -19.44 11.65
C ASN A 391 -15.27 -19.80 12.51
N GLN A 392 -15.89 -18.80 13.15
CA GLN A 392 -17.14 -19.01 13.91
C GLN A 392 -18.36 -19.16 12.99
N TYR A 393 -18.33 -18.57 11.85
CA TYR A 393 -19.40 -18.62 10.85
C TYR A 393 -19.43 -19.96 10.12
N LEU A 394 -18.24 -20.47 9.78
CA LEU A 394 -18.11 -21.76 9.05
C LEU A 394 -18.31 -22.99 9.98
N GLY A 395 -18.31 -22.84 11.31
CA GLY A 395 -18.52 -23.90 12.29
C GLY A 395 -17.25 -24.30 12.97
#